data_ad5eb7d2508c756606ee726d3abade92
#
_entry.id   ad5eb7d2508c756606ee726d3abade92
#
_cell.length_a   1.000
_cell.length_b   1.000
_cell.length_c   1.000
_cell.angle_alpha   90.00
_cell.angle_beta   90.00
_cell.angle_gamma   90.00
#
_symmetry.space_group_name_H-M   'P 1'
#
loop_
_entity.id
_entity.type
_entity.pdbx_description
1 polymer ?
#
loop_
_entity_poly.entity_id
_entity_poly.type
_entity_poly.pdbx_seq_one_letter_code
_entity_poly.pdbx_strand_id
1 'polypeptide(L)'
;MTDLASSVPESAPPGKPTSASRTTLSHIMTHSDTNLLGTVHGGVIMKLVDDAAGAVAGRHSEGPAVTASMDEMVFLEPVRVGDLVHVKAQVNWTGRTSMEVGVRVLAERWNESTPPTQVGTAYLVFAAVNAEGKPRPVPPVVPETERDERRYQEAQIRRTHRLARRRAIKELRDRRAAEGLND
;
A
#
# COMPACT_ATOMS: atom_id res chain seq x y z
N MET A 1 48.90 3.43 -6.64
CA MET A 1 47.89 3.96 -7.59
C MET A 1 46.55 3.51 -7.09
N THR A 2 45.90 4.33 -6.31
CA THR A 2 44.63 4.05 -5.67
C THR A 2 43.52 4.60 -6.60
N ASP A 3 42.79 3.68 -7.17
CA ASP A 3 41.69 4.00 -8.11
C ASP A 3 40.51 4.58 -7.30
N LEU A 4 40.37 5.89 -7.37
CA LEU A 4 39.21 6.63 -6.90
C LEU A 4 38.09 6.43 -7.93
N ALA A 5 37.37 5.31 -7.84
CA ALA A 5 36.12 5.15 -8.56
C ALA A 5 35.16 6.27 -8.13
N SER A 6 35.06 7.31 -8.97
CA SER A 6 34.11 8.40 -8.81
C SER A 6 32.71 7.81 -8.87
N SER A 7 32.00 7.80 -7.76
CA SER A 7 30.57 7.50 -7.71
C SER A 7 29.81 8.62 -8.45
N VAL A 8 29.51 8.38 -9.73
CA VAL A 8 28.52 9.18 -10.46
C VAL A 8 27.21 9.08 -9.66
N PRO A 9 26.56 10.18 -9.27
CA PRO A 9 25.28 10.11 -8.60
C PRO A 9 24.31 9.39 -9.54
N GLU A 10 23.76 8.27 -9.06
CA GLU A 10 22.77 7.47 -9.79
C GLU A 10 21.61 8.39 -10.17
N SER A 11 21.44 8.65 -11.45
CA SER A 11 20.37 9.50 -11.95
C SER A 11 19.03 8.92 -11.51
N ALA A 12 18.10 9.78 -11.07
CA ALA A 12 16.77 9.33 -10.67
C ALA A 12 16.16 8.46 -11.79
N PRO A 13 15.56 7.30 -11.45
CA PRO A 13 14.98 6.43 -12.45
C PRO A 13 13.85 7.14 -13.21
N PRO A 14 13.63 6.80 -14.49
CA PRO A 14 12.57 7.42 -15.29
C PRO A 14 11.20 7.19 -14.67
N GLY A 15 10.29 8.15 -14.86
CA GLY A 15 8.91 8.05 -14.35
C GLY A 15 8.15 6.87 -14.96
N LYS A 16 7.28 6.24 -14.17
CA LYS A 16 6.42 5.13 -14.60
C LYS A 16 4.94 5.50 -14.54
N PRO A 17 4.16 5.21 -15.59
CA PRO A 17 2.72 5.46 -15.58
C PRO A 17 2.02 4.57 -14.55
N THR A 18 0.89 5.04 -13.99
CA THR A 18 0.09 4.28 -13.01
C THR A 18 -0.36 2.92 -13.54
N SER A 19 -0.67 2.84 -14.84
CA SER A 19 -1.10 1.59 -15.50
C SER A 19 -0.04 0.49 -15.50
N ALA A 20 1.25 0.85 -15.52
CA ALA A 20 2.35 -0.11 -15.61
C ALA A 20 2.43 -1.09 -14.43
N SER A 21 1.93 -0.71 -13.25
CA SER A 21 1.95 -1.54 -12.05
C SER A 21 0.58 -1.98 -11.55
N ARG A 22 -0.51 -1.44 -12.12
CA ARG A 22 -1.88 -1.77 -11.71
C ARG A 22 -2.15 -3.27 -11.76
N THR A 23 -2.75 -3.81 -10.72
CA THR A 23 -3.03 -5.25 -10.57
C THR A 23 -4.40 -5.48 -9.95
N THR A 24 -5.00 -6.63 -10.28
CA THR A 24 -6.18 -7.16 -9.61
C THR A 24 -5.88 -8.60 -9.19
N LEU A 25 -6.05 -8.91 -7.91
CA LEU A 25 -6.16 -10.28 -7.41
C LEU A 25 -7.62 -10.62 -7.23
N SER A 26 -8.01 -11.84 -7.57
CA SER A 26 -9.37 -12.33 -7.36
C SER A 26 -9.34 -13.62 -6.57
N HIS A 27 -10.26 -13.77 -5.61
CA HIS A 27 -10.33 -14.94 -4.75
C HIS A 27 -11.80 -15.25 -4.40
N ILE A 28 -12.20 -16.52 -4.50
CA ILE A 28 -13.51 -17.00 -4.03
C ILE A 28 -13.39 -17.31 -2.55
N MET A 29 -14.25 -16.70 -1.73
CA MET A 29 -14.26 -16.91 -0.28
C MET A 29 -14.86 -18.25 0.07
N THR A 30 -14.16 -19.00 0.90
CA THR A 30 -14.50 -20.35 1.33
C THR A 30 -14.88 -20.39 2.82
N HIS A 31 -15.35 -21.53 3.29
CA HIS A 31 -15.65 -21.74 4.71
C HIS A 31 -14.40 -21.58 5.62
N SER A 32 -13.20 -21.86 5.11
CA SER A 32 -11.94 -21.66 5.85
C SER A 32 -11.60 -20.20 6.11
N ASP A 33 -12.25 -19.28 5.40
CA ASP A 33 -12.01 -17.83 5.51
C ASP A 33 -12.95 -17.14 6.52
N THR A 34 -13.82 -17.92 7.19
CA THR A 34 -14.87 -17.36 8.08
C THR A 34 -14.39 -17.04 9.48
N ASN A 35 -15.04 -16.05 10.09
CA ASN A 35 -14.96 -15.72 11.50
C ASN A 35 -16.10 -16.41 12.29
N LEU A 36 -16.16 -16.16 13.60
CA LEU A 36 -17.20 -16.71 14.49
C LEU A 36 -18.62 -16.22 14.17
N LEU A 37 -18.78 -15.16 13.38
CA LEU A 37 -20.07 -14.62 12.94
C LEU A 37 -20.56 -15.24 11.63
N GLY A 38 -19.77 -16.14 11.01
CA GLY A 38 -20.10 -16.75 9.71
C GLY A 38 -19.87 -15.83 8.49
N THR A 39 -19.23 -14.67 8.69
CA THR A 39 -18.76 -13.81 7.59
C THR A 39 -17.26 -14.03 7.38
N VAL A 40 -16.71 -13.52 6.28
CA VAL A 40 -15.26 -13.60 6.03
C VAL A 40 -14.48 -12.82 7.08
N HIS A 41 -13.43 -13.42 7.61
CA HIS A 41 -12.57 -12.80 8.62
C HIS A 41 -11.82 -11.60 8.01
N GLY A 42 -11.90 -10.43 8.66
CA GLY A 42 -11.23 -9.21 8.18
C GLY A 42 -9.73 -9.38 7.94
N GLY A 43 -9.06 -10.24 8.72
CA GLY A 43 -7.64 -10.59 8.53
C GLY A 43 -7.35 -11.30 7.20
N VAL A 44 -8.30 -12.09 6.67
CA VAL A 44 -8.17 -12.70 5.34
C VAL A 44 -8.19 -11.61 4.27
N ILE A 45 -9.13 -10.68 4.36
CA ILE A 45 -9.19 -9.53 3.44
C ILE A 45 -7.92 -8.68 3.55
N MET A 46 -7.42 -8.41 4.77
CA MET A 46 -6.18 -7.66 4.99
C MET A 46 -4.98 -8.34 4.33
N LYS A 47 -4.89 -9.68 4.42
CA LYS A 47 -3.84 -10.45 3.75
C LYS A 47 -3.91 -10.29 2.23
N LEU A 48 -5.07 -10.44 1.62
CA LEU A 48 -5.25 -10.26 0.18
C LEU A 48 -4.93 -8.83 -0.28
N VAL A 49 -5.25 -7.84 0.56
CA VAL A 49 -4.91 -6.43 0.34
C VAL A 49 -3.39 -6.24 0.34
N ASP A 50 -2.68 -6.80 1.33
CA ASP A 50 -1.22 -6.71 1.41
C ASP A 50 -0.55 -7.45 0.25
N ASP A 51 -1.00 -8.65 -0.11
CA ASP A 51 -0.51 -9.43 -1.25
C ASP A 51 -0.65 -8.64 -2.57
N ALA A 52 -1.82 -8.05 -2.83
CA ALA A 52 -2.07 -7.25 -4.03
C ALA A 52 -1.22 -5.98 -4.06
N ALA A 53 -1.12 -5.29 -2.92
CA ALA A 53 -0.34 -4.07 -2.80
C ALA A 53 1.16 -4.35 -2.92
N GLY A 54 1.67 -5.45 -2.34
CA GLY A 54 3.05 -5.90 -2.47
C GLY A 54 3.42 -6.23 -3.91
N ALA A 55 2.54 -6.92 -4.65
CA ALA A 55 2.74 -7.20 -6.08
C ALA A 55 2.84 -5.91 -6.91
N VAL A 56 1.98 -4.92 -6.62
CA VAL A 56 2.02 -3.59 -7.25
C VAL A 56 3.31 -2.85 -6.92
N ALA A 57 3.69 -2.83 -5.63
CA ALA A 57 4.89 -2.16 -5.16
C ALA A 57 6.16 -2.75 -5.78
N GLY A 58 6.29 -4.07 -5.81
CA GLY A 58 7.41 -4.77 -6.44
C GLY A 58 7.51 -4.51 -7.93
N ARG A 59 6.38 -4.55 -8.65
CA ARG A 59 6.30 -4.26 -10.09
C ARG A 59 6.66 -2.81 -10.40
N HIS A 60 6.19 -1.86 -9.58
CA HIS A 60 6.47 -0.43 -9.79
C HIS A 60 7.94 -0.13 -9.51
N SER A 61 8.47 -0.61 -8.40
CA SER A 61 9.85 -0.37 -8.00
C SER A 61 10.88 -1.23 -8.75
N GLU A 62 10.44 -2.22 -9.56
CA GLU A 62 11.34 -3.16 -10.29
C GLU A 62 12.27 -3.95 -9.37
N GLY A 63 11.71 -4.40 -8.25
CA GLY A 63 12.46 -5.21 -7.29
C GLY A 63 11.79 -5.27 -5.92
N PRO A 64 12.48 -5.76 -4.90
CA PRO A 64 11.90 -5.97 -3.59
C PRO A 64 11.34 -4.68 -2.98
N ALA A 65 10.15 -4.79 -2.43
CA ALA A 65 9.51 -3.74 -1.64
C ALA A 65 8.82 -4.38 -0.42
N VAL A 66 8.92 -3.74 0.73
CA VAL A 66 8.37 -4.24 2.00
C VAL A 66 7.29 -3.30 2.52
N THR A 67 6.25 -3.86 3.12
CA THR A 67 5.20 -3.10 3.78
C THR A 67 5.77 -2.35 4.98
N ALA A 68 5.74 -1.03 4.94
CA ALA A 68 6.24 -0.17 6.02
C ALA A 68 5.13 0.28 6.96
N SER A 69 3.91 0.47 6.45
CA SER A 69 2.72 0.76 7.25
C SER A 69 1.45 0.56 6.44
N MET A 70 0.37 0.23 7.12
CA MET A 70 -0.99 0.41 6.63
C MET A 70 -1.52 1.68 7.28
N ASP A 71 -1.80 2.70 6.46
CA ASP A 71 -2.25 4.00 6.97
C ASP A 71 -3.71 3.98 7.37
N GLU A 72 -4.51 3.31 6.56
CA GLU A 72 -5.95 3.20 6.76
C GLU A 72 -6.46 1.95 6.06
N MET A 73 -7.38 1.26 6.71
CA MET A 73 -8.22 0.24 6.09
C MET A 73 -9.65 0.40 6.60
N VAL A 74 -10.60 0.50 5.68
CA VAL A 74 -12.02 0.64 5.99
C VAL A 74 -12.77 -0.54 5.40
N PHE A 75 -13.56 -1.22 6.24
CA PHE A 75 -14.53 -2.23 5.83
C PHE A 75 -15.89 -1.55 5.71
N LEU A 76 -16.51 -1.62 4.54
CA LEU A 76 -17.76 -0.94 4.22
C LEU A 76 -18.95 -1.90 4.33
N GLU A 77 -18.76 -3.13 3.87
CA GLU A 77 -19.77 -4.17 3.81
C GLU A 77 -19.16 -5.53 4.20
N PRO A 78 -19.94 -6.42 4.82
CA PRO A 78 -19.48 -7.77 5.12
C PRO A 78 -19.32 -8.62 3.87
N VAL A 79 -18.21 -9.33 3.77
CA VAL A 79 -17.96 -10.34 2.73
C VAL A 79 -18.43 -11.71 3.24
N ARG A 80 -19.02 -12.52 2.36
CA ARG A 80 -19.61 -13.81 2.71
C ARG A 80 -18.93 -14.96 1.99
N VAL A 81 -19.11 -16.16 2.51
CA VAL A 81 -18.73 -17.40 1.80
C VAL A 81 -19.41 -17.44 0.44
N GLY A 82 -18.66 -17.83 -0.59
CA GLY A 82 -19.10 -17.85 -1.98
C GLY A 82 -19.06 -16.49 -2.69
N ASP A 83 -18.62 -15.41 -2.04
CA ASP A 83 -18.34 -14.17 -2.75
C ASP A 83 -17.03 -14.29 -3.52
N LEU A 84 -17.02 -13.79 -4.76
CA LEU A 84 -15.80 -13.55 -5.54
C LEU A 84 -15.29 -12.15 -5.18
N VAL A 85 -14.16 -12.10 -4.48
CA VAL A 85 -13.53 -10.85 -4.06
C VAL A 85 -12.47 -10.43 -5.07
N HIS A 86 -12.52 -9.18 -5.51
CA HIS A 86 -11.54 -8.54 -6.39
C HIS A 86 -10.79 -7.46 -5.62
N VAL A 87 -9.51 -7.66 -5.45
CA VAL A 87 -8.60 -6.68 -4.81
C VAL A 87 -7.85 -5.93 -5.89
N LYS A 88 -8.27 -4.69 -6.16
CA LYS A 88 -7.70 -3.82 -7.20
C LYS A 88 -6.74 -2.83 -6.58
N ALA A 89 -5.46 -2.93 -6.94
CA ALA A 89 -4.38 -2.12 -6.39
C ALA A 89 -3.65 -1.31 -7.45
N GLN A 90 -3.18 -0.10 -7.09
CA GLN A 90 -2.30 0.74 -7.91
C GLN A 90 -1.44 1.64 -7.04
N VAL A 91 -0.28 2.08 -7.56
CA VAL A 91 0.51 3.13 -6.92
C VAL A 91 -0.21 4.46 -7.07
N ASN A 92 -0.44 5.14 -5.95
CA ASN A 92 -1.04 6.48 -5.93
C ASN A 92 0.01 7.58 -5.89
N TRP A 93 1.14 7.34 -5.21
CA TRP A 93 2.18 8.33 -4.98
C TRP A 93 3.52 7.66 -4.72
N THR A 94 4.61 8.34 -5.11
CA THR A 94 5.99 7.90 -4.84
C THR A 94 6.80 9.02 -4.20
N GLY A 95 7.66 8.66 -3.25
CA GLY A 95 8.76 9.48 -2.74
C GLY A 95 10.09 8.96 -3.25
N ARG A 96 11.19 9.34 -2.59
CA ARG A 96 12.53 8.91 -3.01
C ARG A 96 12.73 7.38 -2.93
N THR A 97 12.29 6.74 -1.84
CA THR A 97 12.51 5.31 -1.55
C THR A 97 11.24 4.60 -1.11
N SER A 98 10.10 5.25 -1.16
CA SER A 98 8.82 4.71 -0.71
C SER A 98 7.70 5.09 -1.64
N MET A 99 6.61 4.33 -1.60
CA MET A 99 5.42 4.58 -2.39
C MET A 99 4.17 4.30 -1.57
N GLU A 100 3.08 4.98 -1.89
CA GLU A 100 1.76 4.63 -1.40
C GLU A 100 1.02 3.81 -2.46
N VAL A 101 0.50 2.67 -2.04
CA VAL A 101 -0.40 1.84 -2.84
C VAL A 101 -1.81 1.98 -2.29
N GLY A 102 -2.74 2.39 -3.15
CA GLY A 102 -4.17 2.40 -2.85
C GLY A 102 -4.85 1.15 -3.35
N VAL A 103 -5.72 0.58 -2.52
CA VAL A 103 -6.43 -0.66 -2.78
C VAL A 103 -7.94 -0.45 -2.65
N ARG A 104 -8.70 -0.99 -3.60
CA ARG A 104 -10.16 -1.17 -3.50
C ARG A 104 -10.48 -2.64 -3.48
N VAL A 105 -11.32 -3.02 -2.53
CA VAL A 105 -11.87 -4.37 -2.43
C VAL A 105 -13.31 -4.34 -2.91
N LEU A 106 -13.60 -5.15 -3.91
CA LEU A 106 -14.94 -5.35 -4.46
C LEU A 106 -15.35 -6.78 -4.22
N ALA A 107 -16.63 -7.04 -4.02
CA ALA A 107 -17.18 -8.37 -3.91
C ALA A 107 -18.43 -8.52 -4.78
N GLU A 108 -18.61 -9.68 -5.36
CA GLU A 108 -19.81 -10.09 -6.09
C GLU A 108 -20.13 -11.55 -5.81
N ARG A 109 -21.37 -11.97 -6.03
CA ARG A 109 -21.73 -13.38 -6.01
C ARG A 109 -21.15 -14.08 -7.23
N TRP A 110 -20.39 -15.16 -7.01
CA TRP A 110 -19.72 -15.88 -8.08
C TRP A 110 -20.67 -16.44 -9.17
N ASN A 111 -21.94 -16.63 -8.85
CA ASN A 111 -22.98 -17.23 -9.70
C ASN A 111 -24.09 -16.24 -10.10
N GLU A 112 -23.91 -14.94 -9.87
CA GLU A 112 -24.88 -13.90 -10.21
C GLU A 112 -24.25 -12.88 -11.16
N SER A 113 -25.05 -12.29 -12.05
CA SER A 113 -24.59 -11.25 -12.97
C SER A 113 -24.81 -9.84 -12.41
N THR A 114 -24.72 -9.69 -11.08
CA THR A 114 -24.82 -8.40 -10.41
C THR A 114 -23.47 -7.66 -10.44
N PRO A 115 -23.45 -6.33 -10.59
CA PRO A 115 -22.19 -5.57 -10.53
C PRO A 115 -21.50 -5.73 -9.17
N PRO A 116 -20.16 -5.84 -9.15
CA PRO A 116 -19.40 -5.92 -7.91
C PRO A 116 -19.62 -4.71 -7.01
N THR A 117 -19.91 -4.95 -5.73
CA THR A 117 -20.06 -3.91 -4.69
C THR A 117 -18.72 -3.63 -4.02
N GLN A 118 -18.45 -2.37 -3.69
CA GLN A 118 -17.26 -2.00 -2.94
C GLN A 118 -17.44 -2.34 -1.45
N VAL A 119 -16.63 -3.27 -0.95
CA VAL A 119 -16.68 -3.78 0.42
C VAL A 119 -15.54 -3.26 1.31
N GLY A 120 -14.55 -2.61 0.71
CA GLY A 120 -13.49 -1.98 1.48
C GLY A 120 -12.51 -1.16 0.65
N THR A 121 -11.71 -0.37 1.38
CA THR A 121 -10.56 0.39 0.84
C THR A 121 -9.39 0.30 1.79
N ALA A 122 -8.17 0.38 1.25
CA ALA A 122 -6.96 0.47 2.06
C ALA A 122 -5.89 1.33 1.39
N TYR A 123 -5.02 1.90 2.22
CA TYR A 123 -3.83 2.64 1.80
C TYR A 123 -2.62 2.11 2.57
N LEU A 124 -1.64 1.58 1.82
CA LEU A 124 -0.43 0.99 2.37
C LEU A 124 0.79 1.75 1.88
N VAL A 125 1.80 1.84 2.72
CA VAL A 125 3.10 2.43 2.35
C VAL A 125 4.12 1.32 2.25
N PHE A 126 4.79 1.26 1.12
CA PHE A 126 5.90 0.34 0.86
C PHE A 126 7.22 1.09 0.79
N ALA A 127 8.28 0.47 1.30
CA ALA A 127 9.65 0.90 1.10
C ALA A 127 10.33 -0.04 0.10
N ALA A 128 10.92 0.50 -0.96
CA ALA A 128 11.76 -0.27 -1.86
C ALA A 128 13.11 -0.52 -1.20
N VAL A 129 13.57 -1.78 -1.24
CA VAL A 129 14.83 -2.21 -0.62
C VAL A 129 15.70 -2.95 -1.61
N ASN A 130 17.02 -2.96 -1.36
CA ASN A 130 17.97 -3.79 -2.07
C ASN A 130 18.13 -5.16 -1.40
N ALA A 131 19.06 -5.99 -1.88
CA ALA A 131 19.29 -7.33 -1.35
C ALA A 131 19.72 -7.34 0.12
N GLU A 132 20.37 -6.25 0.58
CA GLU A 132 20.80 -6.05 1.97
C GLU A 132 19.72 -5.42 2.85
N GLY A 133 18.49 -5.24 2.34
CA GLY A 133 17.39 -4.62 3.07
C GLY A 133 17.49 -3.08 3.21
N LYS A 134 18.44 -2.43 2.52
CA LYS A 134 18.60 -0.97 2.55
C LYS A 134 17.65 -0.28 1.57
N PRO A 135 17.12 0.91 1.91
CA PRO A 135 16.25 1.67 1.02
C PRO A 135 16.95 2.02 -0.31
N ARG A 136 16.24 1.82 -1.43
CA ARG A 136 16.68 2.18 -2.79
C ARG A 136 15.71 3.14 -3.46
N PRO A 137 16.15 3.91 -4.49
CA PRO A 137 15.28 4.79 -5.23
C PRO A 137 14.11 4.06 -5.90
N VAL A 138 12.97 4.77 -6.00
CA VAL A 138 11.73 4.31 -6.65
C VAL A 138 11.48 5.19 -7.87
N PRO A 139 11.12 4.62 -9.04
CA PRO A 139 10.64 5.39 -10.18
C PRO A 139 9.48 6.31 -9.79
N PRO A 140 9.51 7.61 -10.15
CA PRO A 140 8.36 8.49 -9.93
C PRO A 140 7.11 7.93 -10.61
N VAL A 141 5.97 7.92 -9.90
CA VAL A 141 4.69 7.58 -10.52
C VAL A 141 4.19 8.76 -11.37
N VAL A 142 3.74 8.47 -12.57
CA VAL A 142 3.16 9.45 -13.50
C VAL A 142 1.66 9.16 -13.62
N PRO A 143 0.78 10.03 -13.09
CA PRO A 143 -0.66 9.95 -13.29
C PRO A 143 -1.01 10.01 -14.79
N GLU A 144 -1.99 9.19 -15.22
CA GLU A 144 -2.41 9.13 -16.64
C GLU A 144 -3.82 9.69 -16.85
N THR A 145 -4.60 9.82 -15.77
CA THR A 145 -5.99 10.28 -15.80
C THR A 145 -6.24 11.29 -14.69
N GLU A 146 -7.29 12.10 -14.82
CA GLU A 146 -7.76 13.00 -13.74
C GLU A 146 -8.02 12.25 -12.42
N ARG A 147 -8.48 10.99 -12.52
CA ARG A 147 -8.67 10.13 -11.36
C ARG A 147 -7.35 9.76 -10.69
N ASP A 148 -6.30 9.50 -11.46
CA ASP A 148 -4.98 9.19 -10.93
C ASP A 148 -4.35 10.43 -10.31
N GLU A 149 -4.52 11.61 -10.93
CA GLU A 149 -4.06 12.89 -10.38
C GLU A 149 -4.74 13.19 -9.04
N ARG A 150 -6.06 13.04 -8.93
CA ARG A 150 -6.78 13.19 -7.67
C ARG A 150 -6.23 12.25 -6.59
N ARG A 151 -6.01 10.97 -6.92
CA ARG A 151 -5.44 9.99 -5.98
C ARG A 151 -4.03 10.34 -5.54
N TYR A 152 -3.24 10.90 -6.44
CA TYR A 152 -1.90 11.38 -6.14
C TYR A 152 -1.96 12.52 -5.10
N GLN A 153 -2.82 13.49 -5.29
CA GLN A 153 -3.03 14.61 -4.36
C GLN A 153 -3.57 14.11 -3.00
N GLU A 154 -4.56 13.22 -3.00
CA GLU A 154 -5.07 12.59 -1.77
C GLU A 154 -3.97 11.84 -1.00
N ALA A 155 -3.08 11.14 -1.70
CA ALA A 155 -1.94 10.44 -1.10
C ALA A 155 -0.92 11.42 -0.45
N GLN A 156 -0.70 12.59 -1.05
CA GLN A 156 0.13 13.64 -0.46
C GLN A 156 -0.47 14.17 0.84
N ILE A 157 -1.80 14.33 0.91
CA ILE A 157 -2.51 14.73 2.13
C ILE A 157 -2.31 13.67 3.22
N ARG A 158 -2.57 12.39 2.93
CA ARG A 158 -2.36 11.27 3.88
C ARG A 158 -0.92 11.23 4.39
N ARG A 159 0.06 11.38 3.49
CA ARG A 159 1.48 11.44 3.86
C ARG A 159 1.78 12.58 4.83
N THR A 160 1.27 13.77 4.56
CA THR A 160 1.46 14.95 5.43
C THR A 160 0.93 14.69 6.84
N HIS A 161 -0.28 14.18 6.96
CA HIS A 161 -0.89 13.84 8.25
C HIS A 161 -0.14 12.71 8.98
N ARG A 162 0.29 11.66 8.26
CA ARG A 162 1.10 10.58 8.83
C ARG A 162 2.41 11.10 9.44
N LEU A 163 3.13 11.96 8.73
CA LEU A 163 4.40 12.52 9.19
C LEU A 163 4.20 13.48 10.38
N ALA A 164 3.16 14.31 10.35
CA ALA A 164 2.79 15.18 11.46
C ALA A 164 2.45 14.39 12.72
N ARG A 165 1.62 13.35 12.60
CA ARG A 165 1.27 12.46 13.71
C ARG A 165 2.51 11.78 14.31
N ARG A 166 3.41 11.24 13.48
CA ARG A 166 4.65 10.61 13.95
C ARG A 166 5.54 11.59 14.72
N ARG A 167 5.67 12.84 14.22
CA ARG A 167 6.43 13.89 14.88
C ARG A 167 5.83 14.24 16.24
N ALA A 168 4.53 14.50 16.29
CA ALA A 168 3.85 14.85 17.54
C ALA A 168 3.97 13.77 18.62
N ILE A 169 3.82 12.48 18.23
CA ILE A 169 3.99 11.35 19.16
C ILE A 169 5.45 11.27 19.65
N LYS A 170 6.42 11.44 18.75
CA LYS A 170 7.83 11.43 19.13
C LYS A 170 8.16 12.55 20.10
N GLU A 171 7.74 13.77 19.81
CA GLU A 171 7.96 14.95 20.68
C GLU A 171 7.33 14.77 22.08
N LEU A 172 6.14 14.13 22.15
CA LEU A 172 5.53 13.79 23.44
C LEU A 172 6.38 12.77 24.21
N ARG A 173 6.84 11.71 23.56
CA ARG A 173 7.69 10.68 24.19
C ARG A 173 9.01 11.26 24.66
N ASP A 174 9.66 12.08 23.84
CA ASP A 174 10.94 12.71 24.19
C ASP A 174 10.79 13.63 25.43
N ARG A 175 9.69 14.40 25.53
CA ARG A 175 9.37 15.21 26.72
C ARG A 175 9.18 14.36 27.96
N ARG A 176 8.37 13.27 27.88
CA ARG A 176 8.12 12.38 29.03
C ARG A 176 9.40 11.70 29.49
N ALA A 177 10.26 11.28 28.55
CA ALA A 177 11.57 10.71 28.88
C ALA A 177 12.46 11.73 29.63
N ALA A 178 12.44 13.00 29.23
CA ALA A 178 13.19 14.06 29.91
C ALA A 178 12.66 14.38 31.32
N GLU A 179 11.37 14.14 31.57
CA GLU A 179 10.70 14.31 32.87
C GLU A 179 10.85 13.05 33.76
N GLY A 180 11.56 11.99 33.31
CA GLY A 180 11.72 10.74 34.06
C GLY A 180 10.46 9.87 34.12
N LEU A 181 9.46 10.15 33.29
CA LEU A 181 8.17 9.44 33.22
C LEU A 181 8.21 8.39 32.09
N ASN A 182 9.10 7.42 32.21
CA ASN A 182 9.11 6.25 31.32
C ASN A 182 8.15 5.19 31.85
N ASP A 183 7.24 4.70 31.01
CA ASP A 183 6.44 3.50 31.26
C ASP A 183 7.30 2.25 31.13
#